data_77cf835c7483e1d970a19b048c7fd3e4
#
_entry.id   77cf835c7483e1d970a19b048c7fd3e4
#
_cell.length_a   1.000
_cell.length_b   1.000
_cell.length_c   1.000
_cell.angle_alpha   90.00
_cell.angle_beta   90.00
_cell.angle_gamma   90.00
#
_symmetry.space_group_name_H-M   'P 1'
#
loop_
_entity.id
_entity.type
_entity.pdbx_description
1 polymer ?
#
loop_
_entity_poly.entity_id
_entity_poly.type
_entity_poly.pdbx_seq_one_letter_code
_entity_poly.pdbx_strand_id
1 'polypeptide(L)'
;MITQLEKDLQLMKMHNINAIRTSHYPNAPIFYKLCDRYGFYVIDEADLEMHGSVSVNNTAHWDWSDYSGIALVASNKMFYKGILDREKICLARDINRPCVIMWSMGNESGNGHNLTKAAEWIKAFDNTRLLHYESVHNQGDTTDAPYDVVSRMYPSPEDWSKFPENKKEKRPFILCEYCHAMGNGPGDLEDYHKVFHSSPRFCGGFMQLLMKSLICRLCLTACGTFQRLMPA
;
A
#
# COMPACT_ATOMS: atom_id res chain seq x y z
N MET A 1 -14.54 21.48 0.73
CA MET A 1 -13.72 20.32 0.33
C MET A 1 -12.22 20.60 0.51
N ILE A 2 -11.59 21.57 -0.18
CA ILE A 2 -10.15 21.90 -0.04
C ILE A 2 -9.79 22.19 1.40
N THR A 3 -10.56 23.03 2.10
CA THR A 3 -10.32 23.39 3.51
C THR A 3 -10.30 22.18 4.45
N GLN A 4 -11.07 21.12 4.14
CA GLN A 4 -11.08 19.91 4.96
C GLN A 4 -9.82 19.08 4.72
N LEU A 5 -9.42 18.91 3.45
CA LEU A 5 -8.16 18.23 3.11
C LEU A 5 -6.94 18.92 3.75
N GLU A 6 -6.93 20.27 3.72
CA GLU A 6 -5.84 21.03 4.37
C GLU A 6 -5.80 20.81 5.88
N LYS A 7 -6.96 20.78 6.55
CA LYS A 7 -7.03 20.48 8.00
C LYS A 7 -6.54 19.09 8.31
N ASP A 8 -6.94 18.09 7.52
CA ASP A 8 -6.52 16.71 7.71
C ASP A 8 -5.00 16.58 7.56
N LEU A 9 -4.42 17.16 6.50
CA LEU A 9 -2.96 17.16 6.29
C LEU A 9 -2.20 17.91 7.38
N GLN A 10 -2.73 19.05 7.86
CA GLN A 10 -2.13 19.79 8.98
C GLN A 10 -2.16 18.96 10.25
N LEU A 11 -3.28 18.30 10.55
CA LEU A 11 -3.39 17.43 11.72
C LEU A 11 -2.39 16.27 11.66
N MET A 12 -2.25 15.64 10.48
CA MET A 12 -1.23 14.61 10.26
C MET A 12 0.17 15.11 10.54
N LYS A 13 0.53 16.29 10.03
CA LYS A 13 1.85 16.90 10.30
C LYS A 13 2.06 17.19 11.78
N MET A 14 1.05 17.66 12.50
CA MET A 14 1.12 17.89 13.95
C MET A 14 1.40 16.59 14.72
N HIS A 15 0.98 15.45 14.18
CA HIS A 15 1.25 14.12 14.74
C HIS A 15 2.45 13.41 14.12
N ASN A 16 3.35 14.14 13.46
CA ASN A 16 4.58 13.60 12.84
C ASN A 16 4.35 12.54 11.75
N ILE A 17 3.17 12.54 11.13
CA ILE A 17 2.90 11.68 9.98
C ILE A 17 3.55 12.30 8.76
N ASN A 18 4.35 11.51 8.04
CA ASN A 18 5.13 11.99 6.90
C ASN A 18 4.80 11.31 5.58
N ALA A 19 4.02 10.23 5.59
CA ALA A 19 3.67 9.48 4.39
C ALA A 19 2.18 9.10 4.37
N ILE A 20 1.64 8.96 3.17
CA ILE A 20 0.23 8.62 2.94
C ILE A 20 0.16 7.57 1.82
N ARG A 21 -0.60 6.50 2.04
CA ARG A 21 -1.04 5.58 0.99
C ARG A 21 -2.46 5.96 0.58
N THR A 22 -2.72 6.11 -0.73
CA THR A 22 -4.04 6.50 -1.23
C THR A 22 -4.97 5.30 -1.36
N SER A 23 -5.14 4.57 -0.28
CA SER A 23 -5.98 3.36 -0.24
C SER A 23 -7.47 3.67 -0.49
N HIS A 24 -8.16 3.03 -1.42
CA HIS A 24 -7.64 2.01 -2.36
C HIS A 24 -7.93 2.48 -3.79
N TYR A 25 -7.63 3.74 -4.10
CA TYR A 25 -7.77 4.38 -5.40
C TYR A 25 -7.06 5.75 -5.43
N PRO A 26 -6.69 6.24 -6.61
CA PRO A 26 -6.06 7.54 -6.72
C PRO A 26 -6.96 8.66 -6.20
N ASN A 27 -6.39 9.56 -5.41
CA ASN A 27 -7.12 10.67 -4.80
C ASN A 27 -7.39 11.82 -5.81
N ALA A 28 -8.15 12.84 -5.41
CA ALA A 28 -8.36 14.02 -6.23
C ALA A 28 -7.03 14.74 -6.54
N PRO A 29 -6.82 15.30 -7.75
CA PRO A 29 -5.55 15.94 -8.13
C PRO A 29 -5.10 17.07 -7.18
N ILE A 30 -6.05 17.75 -6.52
CA ILE A 30 -5.74 18.78 -5.53
C ILE A 30 -5.06 18.20 -4.28
N PHE A 31 -5.36 16.95 -3.93
CA PHE A 31 -4.73 16.27 -2.79
C PHE A 31 -3.21 16.16 -2.98
N TYR A 32 -2.75 15.72 -4.15
CA TYR A 32 -1.33 15.62 -4.45
C TYR A 32 -0.62 16.97 -4.43
N LYS A 33 -1.28 18.04 -4.94
CA LYS A 33 -0.75 19.42 -4.81
C LYS A 33 -0.55 19.83 -3.35
N LEU A 34 -1.46 19.44 -2.49
CA LEU A 34 -1.34 19.69 -1.06
C LEU A 34 -0.24 18.82 -0.43
N CYS A 35 -0.13 17.56 -0.82
CA CYS A 35 0.95 16.69 -0.40
C CYS A 35 2.33 17.24 -0.81
N ASP A 36 2.48 17.72 -2.05
CA ASP A 36 3.68 18.40 -2.53
C ASP A 36 4.00 19.62 -1.63
N ARG A 37 3.00 20.45 -1.34
CA ARG A 37 3.14 21.67 -0.54
C ARG A 37 3.51 21.39 0.93
N TYR A 38 2.88 20.38 1.52
CA TYR A 38 3.09 20.02 2.93
C TYR A 38 4.26 19.05 3.15
N GLY A 39 4.89 18.56 2.08
CA GLY A 39 6.02 17.64 2.16
C GLY A 39 5.63 16.26 2.69
N PHE A 40 4.57 15.66 2.14
CA PHE A 40 4.24 14.26 2.36
C PHE A 40 4.84 13.38 1.27
N TYR A 41 5.29 12.21 1.65
CA TYR A 41 5.53 11.12 0.72
C TYR A 41 4.21 10.40 0.42
N VAL A 42 3.98 10.05 -0.84
CA VAL A 42 2.74 9.38 -1.25
C VAL A 42 3.06 8.04 -1.91
N ILE A 43 2.39 6.99 -1.45
CA ILE A 43 2.20 5.76 -2.20
C ILE A 43 0.88 5.92 -2.93
N ASP A 44 0.95 6.07 -4.26
CA ASP A 44 -0.23 6.27 -5.09
C ASP A 44 -0.75 4.92 -5.58
N GLU A 45 -1.99 4.61 -5.24
CA GLU A 45 -2.58 3.29 -5.46
C GLU A 45 -3.59 3.32 -6.60
N ALA A 46 -3.44 2.39 -7.54
CA ALA A 46 -4.39 2.20 -8.62
C ALA A 46 -5.74 1.68 -8.09
N ASP A 47 -6.81 2.01 -8.79
CA ASP A 47 -8.18 1.59 -8.46
C ASP A 47 -8.40 0.11 -8.81
N LEU A 48 -7.77 -0.76 -8.03
CA LEU A 48 -7.88 -2.22 -8.13
C LEU A 48 -8.16 -2.81 -6.76
N GLU A 49 -9.39 -3.30 -6.59
CA GLU A 49 -9.85 -4.02 -5.41
C GLU A 49 -10.71 -5.20 -5.88
N MET A 50 -10.19 -6.43 -5.72
CA MET A 50 -10.85 -7.64 -6.24
C MET A 50 -11.25 -8.62 -5.13
N HIS A 51 -11.22 -8.19 -3.88
CA HIS A 51 -11.56 -9.02 -2.72
C HIS A 51 -12.97 -9.65 -2.84
N GLY A 52 -13.89 -8.96 -3.49
CA GLY A 52 -15.23 -9.49 -3.79
C GLY A 52 -15.23 -10.82 -4.55
N SER A 53 -14.17 -11.17 -5.26
CA SER A 53 -14.05 -12.47 -5.95
C SER A 53 -14.00 -13.67 -4.99
N VAL A 54 -13.52 -13.46 -3.77
CA VAL A 54 -13.54 -14.46 -2.68
C VAL A 54 -15.00 -14.80 -2.35
N SER A 55 -15.85 -13.78 -2.16
CA SER A 55 -17.28 -13.98 -1.83
C SER A 55 -18.04 -14.68 -2.95
N VAL A 56 -17.70 -14.41 -4.21
CA VAL A 56 -18.33 -15.08 -5.36
C VAL A 56 -17.91 -16.55 -5.45
N ASN A 57 -16.67 -16.86 -5.12
CA ASN A 57 -16.14 -18.22 -5.19
C ASN A 57 -16.55 -19.05 -3.96
N ASN A 58 -16.58 -18.44 -2.79
CA ASN A 58 -16.93 -19.09 -1.52
C ASN A 58 -18.38 -18.74 -1.13
N THR A 59 -19.35 -19.39 -1.77
CA THR A 59 -20.77 -19.07 -1.61
C THR A 59 -21.40 -19.62 -0.33
N ALA A 60 -20.73 -20.55 0.37
CA ALA A 60 -21.34 -21.27 1.48
C ALA A 60 -21.17 -20.57 2.83
N HIS A 61 -20.01 -20.03 3.11
CA HIS A 61 -19.71 -19.33 4.37
C HIS A 61 -18.62 -18.29 4.13
N TRP A 62 -18.79 -17.09 4.74
CA TRP A 62 -17.73 -16.11 4.79
C TRP A 62 -16.65 -16.59 5.77
N ASP A 63 -15.61 -17.18 5.24
CA ASP A 63 -14.45 -17.60 6.02
C ASP A 63 -13.24 -16.72 5.64
N TRP A 64 -12.82 -15.86 6.57
CA TRP A 64 -11.70 -14.96 6.39
C TRP A 64 -10.33 -15.68 6.28
N SER A 65 -10.29 -16.97 6.60
CA SER A 65 -9.08 -17.81 6.43
C SER A 65 -9.00 -18.44 5.03
N ASP A 66 -10.12 -18.50 4.30
CA ASP A 66 -10.19 -19.06 2.93
C ASP A 66 -10.21 -17.95 1.89
N TYR A 67 -9.04 -17.64 1.36
CA TYR A 67 -8.85 -16.71 0.24
C TYR A 67 -8.97 -17.38 -1.13
N SER A 68 -9.55 -18.57 -1.23
CA SER A 68 -9.80 -19.22 -2.52
C SER A 68 -10.62 -18.30 -3.42
N GLY A 69 -10.21 -18.22 -4.68
CA GLY A 69 -10.86 -17.34 -5.65
C GLY A 69 -10.37 -15.89 -5.66
N ILE A 70 -9.57 -15.42 -4.71
CA ILE A 70 -9.06 -14.04 -4.72
C ILE A 70 -8.27 -13.70 -6.01
N ALA A 71 -7.60 -14.67 -6.60
CA ALA A 71 -6.83 -14.52 -7.82
C ALA A 71 -7.61 -14.77 -9.12
N LEU A 72 -8.91 -15.03 -9.08
CA LEU A 72 -9.71 -15.36 -10.27
C LEU A 72 -9.63 -14.26 -11.34
N VAL A 73 -9.82 -13.01 -10.95
CA VAL A 73 -9.75 -11.86 -11.87
C VAL A 73 -8.30 -11.59 -12.28
N ALA A 74 -7.38 -11.65 -11.33
CA ALA A 74 -5.95 -11.43 -11.57
C ALA A 74 -5.33 -12.48 -12.52
N SER A 75 -5.89 -13.69 -12.57
CA SER A 75 -5.39 -14.79 -13.42
C SER A 75 -6.14 -14.93 -14.75
N ASN A 76 -7.37 -14.44 -14.87
CA ASN A 76 -8.15 -14.55 -16.08
C ASN A 76 -7.79 -13.47 -17.10
N LYS A 77 -7.23 -13.89 -18.23
CA LYS A 77 -6.72 -13.00 -19.29
C LYS A 77 -7.76 -12.00 -19.84
N MET A 78 -9.06 -12.30 -19.72
CA MET A 78 -10.11 -11.36 -20.13
C MET A 78 -10.07 -10.03 -19.40
N PHE A 79 -9.58 -10.01 -18.15
CA PHE A 79 -9.50 -8.81 -17.32
C PHE A 79 -8.20 -8.03 -17.47
N TYR A 80 -7.19 -8.58 -18.18
CA TYR A 80 -5.88 -7.94 -18.30
C TYR A 80 -5.94 -6.49 -18.77
N LYS A 81 -6.72 -6.24 -19.82
CA LYS A 81 -6.87 -4.89 -20.38
C LYS A 81 -7.44 -3.92 -19.36
N GLY A 82 -8.47 -4.29 -18.63
CA GLY A 82 -9.09 -3.45 -17.61
C GLY A 82 -8.16 -3.19 -16.42
N ILE A 83 -7.35 -4.17 -16.00
CA ILE A 83 -6.32 -4.02 -14.97
C ILE A 83 -5.26 -3.03 -15.45
N LEU A 84 -4.69 -3.27 -16.63
CA LEU A 84 -3.64 -2.42 -17.18
C LEU A 84 -4.12 -0.98 -17.44
N ASP A 85 -5.37 -0.78 -17.83
CA ASP A 85 -5.92 0.57 -18.04
C ASP A 85 -5.98 1.38 -16.74
N ARG A 86 -6.32 0.77 -15.60
CA ARG A 86 -6.31 1.43 -14.29
C ARG A 86 -4.91 1.86 -13.88
N GLU A 87 -3.93 0.98 -14.07
CA GLU A 87 -2.52 1.32 -13.81
C GLU A 87 -2.06 2.49 -14.69
N LYS A 88 -2.35 2.42 -15.98
CA LYS A 88 -1.99 3.48 -16.95
C LYS A 88 -2.60 4.83 -16.58
N ILE A 89 -3.86 4.86 -16.20
CA ILE A 89 -4.56 6.09 -15.84
C ILE A 89 -3.95 6.69 -14.57
N CYS A 90 -3.68 5.86 -13.55
CA CYS A 90 -3.04 6.29 -12.31
C CYS A 90 -1.67 6.92 -12.61
N LEU A 91 -0.78 6.19 -13.27
CA LEU A 91 0.56 6.65 -13.54
C LEU A 91 0.58 7.89 -14.46
N ALA A 92 -0.17 7.87 -15.57
CA ALA A 92 -0.19 8.98 -16.53
C ALA A 92 -0.69 10.29 -15.90
N ARG A 93 -1.63 10.20 -14.96
CA ARG A 93 -2.17 11.36 -14.26
C ARG A 93 -1.16 11.98 -13.28
N ASP A 94 -0.44 11.14 -12.54
CA ASP A 94 0.32 11.57 -11.36
C ASP A 94 1.85 11.43 -11.51
N ILE A 95 2.35 11.06 -12.69
CA ILE A 95 3.79 10.89 -12.98
C ILE A 95 4.62 12.16 -12.63
N ASN A 96 4.03 13.34 -12.76
CA ASN A 96 4.69 14.62 -12.49
C ASN A 96 4.42 15.14 -11.06
N ARG A 97 4.03 14.27 -10.11
CA ARG A 97 3.84 14.63 -8.71
C ARG A 97 5.08 14.28 -7.90
N PRO A 98 5.84 15.28 -7.40
CA PRO A 98 7.04 15.04 -6.61
C PRO A 98 6.78 14.25 -5.33
N CYS A 99 5.60 14.40 -4.71
CA CYS A 99 5.23 13.67 -3.51
C CYS A 99 5.08 12.16 -3.74
N VAL A 100 4.76 11.71 -4.96
CA VAL A 100 4.62 10.28 -5.27
C VAL A 100 6.00 9.65 -5.36
N ILE A 101 6.30 8.76 -4.42
CA ILE A 101 7.58 8.05 -4.33
C ILE A 101 7.46 6.57 -4.67
N MET A 102 6.25 6.05 -4.71
CA MET A 102 5.97 4.64 -4.92
C MET A 102 4.61 4.47 -5.59
N TRP A 103 4.54 3.58 -6.58
CA TRP A 103 3.30 3.13 -7.19
C TRP A 103 2.80 1.89 -6.46
N SER A 104 1.50 1.81 -6.23
CA SER A 104 0.85 0.62 -5.66
C SER A 104 -0.18 0.08 -6.64
N MET A 105 -0.09 -1.20 -6.92
CA MET A 105 -0.92 -1.84 -7.94
C MET A 105 -2.36 -2.12 -7.49
N GLY A 106 -2.72 -1.78 -6.28
CA GLY A 106 -4.05 -2.03 -5.73
C GLY A 106 -4.03 -2.81 -4.43
N ASN A 107 -5.20 -3.24 -4.00
CA ASN A 107 -5.45 -3.85 -2.71
C ASN A 107 -6.15 -5.21 -2.85
N GLU A 108 -5.84 -6.16 -1.97
CA GLU A 108 -6.54 -7.43 -1.76
C GLU A 108 -7.09 -8.11 -3.03
N SER A 109 -6.24 -8.19 -4.05
CA SER A 109 -6.65 -8.68 -5.39
C SER A 109 -5.99 -10.01 -5.78
N GLY A 110 -5.31 -10.66 -4.84
CA GLY A 110 -4.53 -11.86 -5.10
C GLY A 110 -3.35 -11.59 -6.04
N ASN A 111 -2.73 -12.63 -6.55
CA ASN A 111 -1.67 -12.47 -7.55
C ASN A 111 -1.98 -13.37 -8.76
N GLY A 112 -1.60 -12.90 -9.94
CA GLY A 112 -1.81 -13.64 -11.18
C GLY A 112 -1.10 -12.99 -12.35
N HIS A 113 -1.16 -13.69 -13.49
CA HIS A 113 -0.49 -13.28 -14.71
C HIS A 113 -0.78 -11.83 -15.12
N ASN A 114 -2.02 -11.37 -14.94
CA ASN A 114 -2.41 -10.02 -15.32
C ASN A 114 -1.66 -8.95 -14.53
N LEU A 115 -1.53 -9.14 -13.21
CA LEU A 115 -0.82 -8.22 -12.33
C LEU A 115 0.69 -8.26 -12.59
N THR A 116 1.28 -9.45 -12.79
CA THR A 116 2.69 -9.56 -13.16
C THR A 116 2.99 -8.80 -14.46
N LYS A 117 2.16 -8.96 -15.49
CA LYS A 117 2.28 -8.23 -16.75
C LYS A 117 2.08 -6.72 -16.62
N ALA A 118 1.15 -6.29 -15.78
CA ALA A 118 0.96 -4.88 -15.49
C ALA A 118 2.16 -4.29 -14.73
N ALA A 119 2.72 -5.04 -13.78
CA ALA A 119 3.95 -4.64 -13.07
C ALA A 119 5.15 -4.48 -14.02
N GLU A 120 5.34 -5.40 -14.97
CA GLU A 120 6.37 -5.29 -16.00
C GLU A 120 6.18 -4.01 -16.83
N TRP A 121 4.93 -3.69 -17.18
CA TRP A 121 4.63 -2.46 -17.91
C TRP A 121 4.94 -1.21 -17.09
N ILE A 122 4.55 -1.18 -15.79
CA ILE A 122 4.85 -0.06 -14.88
C ILE A 122 6.35 0.18 -14.82
N LYS A 123 7.13 -0.86 -14.58
CA LYS A 123 8.61 -0.78 -14.51
C LYS A 123 9.25 -0.29 -15.81
N ALA A 124 8.67 -0.61 -16.95
CA ALA A 124 9.12 -0.12 -18.24
C ALA A 124 8.72 1.35 -18.50
N PHE A 125 7.59 1.79 -17.95
CA PHE A 125 7.08 3.15 -18.09
C PHE A 125 7.74 4.14 -17.14
N ASP A 126 7.88 3.75 -15.86
CA ASP A 126 8.56 4.55 -14.83
C ASP A 126 9.48 3.64 -13.99
N ASN A 127 10.77 3.74 -14.22
CA ASN A 127 11.80 3.03 -13.46
C ASN A 127 12.43 3.91 -12.35
N THR A 128 11.89 5.09 -12.10
CA THR A 128 12.41 6.04 -11.12
C THR A 128 11.77 5.88 -9.75
N ARG A 129 10.57 5.28 -9.70
CA ARG A 129 9.82 5.05 -8.46
C ARG A 129 9.74 3.58 -8.13
N LEU A 130 9.59 3.30 -6.84
CA LEU A 130 9.39 1.95 -6.34
C LEU A 130 8.01 1.42 -6.73
N LEU A 131 7.90 0.11 -6.87
CA LEU A 131 6.64 -0.59 -7.10
C LEU A 131 6.27 -1.44 -5.90
N HIS A 132 5.06 -1.24 -5.41
CA HIS A 132 4.46 -1.93 -4.27
C HIS A 132 3.27 -2.77 -4.70
N TYR A 133 3.11 -3.93 -4.08
CA TYR A 133 1.88 -4.71 -4.09
C TYR A 133 1.90 -5.70 -2.92
N GLU A 134 0.80 -5.76 -2.13
CA GLU A 134 0.78 -6.54 -0.89
C GLU A 134 0.36 -8.00 -1.08
N SER A 135 -0.61 -8.28 -1.99
CA SER A 135 -1.25 -9.60 -2.10
C SER A 135 -0.36 -10.71 -2.66
N VAL A 136 0.89 -10.41 -2.99
CA VAL A 136 1.87 -11.40 -3.48
C VAL A 136 2.17 -12.46 -2.44
N HIS A 137 2.12 -12.11 -1.16
CA HIS A 137 2.53 -13.00 -0.07
C HIS A 137 1.64 -14.22 0.12
N ASN A 138 0.42 -14.19 -0.38
CA ASN A 138 -0.52 -15.32 -0.29
C ASN A 138 -0.14 -16.50 -1.20
N GLN A 139 0.95 -16.38 -1.96
CA GLN A 139 1.33 -17.37 -2.99
C GLN A 139 2.74 -17.98 -2.81
N GLY A 140 3.27 -17.99 -1.59
CA GLY A 140 4.54 -18.66 -1.30
C GLY A 140 5.80 -17.78 -1.45
N ASP A 141 6.90 -18.31 -1.97
CA ASP A 141 8.14 -17.56 -2.17
C ASP A 141 7.97 -16.49 -3.24
N THR A 142 8.19 -15.25 -2.86
CA THR A 142 7.97 -14.06 -3.70
C THR A 142 9.26 -13.30 -4.02
N THR A 143 10.42 -13.93 -3.78
CA THR A 143 11.72 -13.27 -3.99
C THR A 143 11.95 -12.82 -5.44
N ASP A 144 11.36 -13.51 -6.41
CA ASP A 144 11.46 -13.17 -7.84
C ASP A 144 10.31 -12.27 -8.34
N ALA A 145 9.42 -11.84 -7.45
CA ALA A 145 8.33 -10.96 -7.83
C ALA A 145 8.84 -9.55 -8.21
N PRO A 146 8.23 -8.88 -9.19
CA PRO A 146 8.73 -7.60 -9.75
C PRO A 146 8.53 -6.40 -8.81
N TYR A 147 8.27 -6.62 -7.54
CA TYR A 147 7.99 -5.58 -6.55
C TYR A 147 9.23 -5.25 -5.73
N ASP A 148 9.41 -3.97 -5.40
CA ASP A 148 10.63 -3.46 -4.75
C ASP A 148 10.58 -3.54 -3.23
N VAL A 149 9.42 -3.77 -2.66
CA VAL A 149 9.21 -3.88 -1.21
C VAL A 149 8.42 -5.14 -0.86
N VAL A 150 8.67 -5.69 0.31
CA VAL A 150 7.84 -6.74 0.90
C VAL A 150 6.80 -6.10 1.79
N SER A 151 5.54 -6.32 1.48
CA SER A 151 4.42 -5.70 2.18
C SER A 151 3.57 -6.73 2.91
N ARG A 152 2.98 -6.31 4.03
CA ARG A 152 2.03 -7.12 4.83
C ARG A 152 0.94 -6.23 5.41
N MET A 153 -0.19 -6.88 5.74
CA MET A 153 -1.29 -6.30 6.50
C MET A 153 -1.41 -7.01 7.84
N TYR A 154 -1.53 -6.24 8.89
CA TYR A 154 -1.89 -6.67 10.25
C TYR A 154 -1.12 -7.87 10.86
N PRO A 155 0.16 -8.15 10.54
CA PRO A 155 0.89 -9.15 11.31
C PRO A 155 1.03 -8.66 12.76
N SER A 156 1.12 -9.56 13.72
CA SER A 156 1.45 -9.16 15.09
C SER A 156 2.83 -8.50 15.15
N PRO A 157 3.10 -7.60 16.11
CA PRO A 157 4.44 -7.04 16.29
C PRO A 157 5.52 -8.13 16.45
N GLU A 158 5.19 -9.21 17.17
CA GLU A 158 6.10 -10.34 17.34
C GLU A 158 6.45 -11.03 16.02
N ASP A 159 5.46 -11.36 15.21
CA ASP A 159 5.69 -12.02 13.92
C ASP A 159 6.42 -11.09 12.95
N TRP A 160 6.03 -9.80 12.92
CA TRP A 160 6.69 -8.83 12.05
C TRP A 160 8.17 -8.66 12.38
N SER A 161 8.54 -8.72 13.66
CA SER A 161 9.93 -8.59 14.11
C SER A 161 10.86 -9.66 13.53
N LYS A 162 10.32 -10.84 13.16
CA LYS A 162 11.07 -11.98 12.61
C LYS A 162 11.39 -11.85 11.11
N PHE A 163 10.73 -10.95 10.39
CA PHE A 163 10.89 -10.83 8.92
C PHE A 163 12.32 -10.55 8.46
N PRO A 164 13.13 -9.70 9.11
CA PRO A 164 14.51 -9.46 8.73
C PRO A 164 15.44 -10.69 8.88
N GLU A 165 15.02 -11.74 9.58
CA GLU A 165 15.80 -12.97 9.75
C GLU A 165 15.91 -13.77 8.45
N ASN A 166 14.95 -13.61 7.53
CA ASN A 166 15.03 -14.20 6.20
C ASN A 166 16.15 -13.54 5.38
N LYS A 167 17.31 -14.19 5.36
CA LYS A 167 18.50 -13.71 4.64
C LYS A 167 18.40 -13.81 3.11
N LYS A 168 17.46 -14.60 2.57
CA LYS A 168 17.20 -14.68 1.14
C LYS A 168 16.48 -13.45 0.63
N GLU A 169 15.55 -12.91 1.41
CA GLU A 169 14.85 -11.68 1.08
C GLU A 169 15.79 -10.47 1.26
N LYS A 170 15.97 -9.67 0.21
CA LYS A 170 16.85 -8.48 0.22
C LYS A 170 16.08 -7.17 0.22
N ARG A 171 14.80 -7.22 -0.15
CA ARG A 171 13.95 -6.04 -0.22
C ARG A 171 13.64 -5.50 1.18
N PRO A 172 13.37 -4.20 1.30
CA PRO A 172 12.87 -3.61 2.53
C PRO A 172 11.45 -4.07 2.83
N PHE A 173 11.07 -3.94 4.11
CA PHE A 173 9.76 -4.34 4.63
C PHE A 173 8.89 -3.15 4.97
N ILE A 174 7.61 -3.22 4.61
CA ILE A 174 6.61 -2.20 4.89
C ILE A 174 5.31 -2.85 5.37
N LEU A 175 4.63 -2.26 6.35
CA LEU A 175 3.24 -2.59 6.65
C LEU A 175 2.35 -1.64 5.87
N CYS A 176 1.69 -2.15 4.82
CA CYS A 176 0.76 -1.31 4.06
C CYS A 176 -0.52 -1.03 4.86
N GLU A 177 -0.83 -1.88 5.85
CA GLU A 177 -1.89 -1.64 6.84
C GLU A 177 -1.51 -2.25 8.20
N TYR A 178 -1.69 -1.45 9.27
CA TYR A 178 -1.59 -1.90 10.65
C TYR A 178 -2.44 -1.01 11.54
N CYS A 179 -2.72 -1.45 12.79
CA CYS A 179 -3.45 -0.67 13.77
C CYS A 179 -4.75 -0.06 13.22
N HIS A 180 -5.69 -0.91 12.81
CA HIS A 180 -6.96 -0.51 12.22
C HIS A 180 -7.82 0.28 13.20
N ALA A 181 -7.90 1.59 13.02
CA ALA A 181 -8.55 2.54 13.95
C ALA A 181 -9.88 3.06 13.39
N MET A 182 -10.89 2.19 13.34
CA MET A 182 -12.23 2.53 12.82
C MET A 182 -13.22 3.00 13.91
N GLY A 183 -12.81 3.08 15.15
CA GLY A 183 -13.63 3.51 16.27
C GLY A 183 -12.74 3.95 17.43
N ASN A 184 -12.59 3.11 18.43
CA ASN A 184 -11.62 3.31 19.49
C ASN A 184 -10.19 3.13 18.99
N GLY A 185 -9.21 3.69 19.70
CA GLY A 185 -7.80 3.54 19.34
C GLY A 185 -7.39 2.06 19.23
N PRO A 186 -6.49 1.72 18.31
CA PRO A 186 -6.16 0.33 17.99
C PRO A 186 -5.27 -0.37 19.02
N GLY A 187 -4.59 0.37 19.90
CA GLY A 187 -3.53 -0.19 20.75
C GLY A 187 -2.24 -0.50 19.96
N ASP A 188 -1.27 -1.10 20.66
CA ASP A 188 -0.01 -1.69 20.12
C ASP A 188 0.89 -0.78 19.28
N LEU A 189 0.59 0.52 19.13
CA LEU A 189 1.39 1.47 18.34
C LEU A 189 2.85 1.51 18.79
N GLU A 190 3.09 1.52 20.10
CA GLU A 190 4.44 1.55 20.65
C GLU A 190 5.22 0.27 20.31
N ASP A 191 4.57 -0.89 20.30
CA ASP A 191 5.21 -2.16 20.01
C ASP A 191 5.56 -2.26 18.53
N TYR A 192 4.69 -1.82 17.61
CA TYR A 192 5.06 -1.67 16.21
C TYR A 192 6.22 -0.69 16.00
N HIS A 193 6.23 0.45 16.72
CA HIS A 193 7.34 1.40 16.64
C HIS A 193 8.65 0.79 17.07
N LYS A 194 8.68 0.00 18.15
CA LYS A 194 9.89 -0.73 18.58
C LYS A 194 10.39 -1.66 17.46
N VAL A 195 9.47 -2.37 16.81
CA VAL A 195 9.81 -3.26 15.69
C VAL A 195 10.36 -2.47 14.50
N PHE A 196 9.73 -1.37 14.10
CA PHE A 196 10.23 -0.55 12.98
C PHE A 196 11.66 -0.01 13.23
N HIS A 197 12.03 0.21 14.47
CA HIS A 197 13.38 0.65 14.83
C HIS A 197 14.38 -0.49 15.05
N SER A 198 13.93 -1.74 15.13
CA SER A 198 14.79 -2.90 15.42
C SER A 198 15.71 -3.29 14.26
N SER A 199 15.38 -2.92 13.02
CA SER A 199 16.18 -3.24 11.85
C SER A 199 16.10 -2.13 10.78
N PRO A 200 17.22 -1.82 10.11
CA PRO A 200 17.22 -0.84 9.00
C PRO A 200 16.42 -1.31 7.77
N ARG A 201 15.99 -2.56 7.75
CA ARG A 201 15.16 -3.11 6.66
C ARG A 201 13.69 -2.75 6.78
N PHE A 202 13.23 -2.29 7.96
CA PHE A 202 11.88 -1.79 8.12
C PHE A 202 11.75 -0.34 7.67
N CYS A 203 10.78 -0.07 6.80
CA CYS A 203 10.49 1.27 6.28
C CYS A 203 9.40 1.99 7.08
N GLY A 204 8.73 1.28 7.97
CA GLY A 204 7.56 1.76 8.70
C GLY A 204 6.26 1.09 8.26
N GLY A 205 5.14 1.76 8.51
CA GLY A 205 3.83 1.22 8.18
C GLY A 205 2.76 2.31 8.03
N PHE A 206 1.63 1.93 7.45
CA PHE A 206 0.47 2.79 7.23
C PHE A 206 -0.66 2.36 8.18
N MET A 207 -0.95 3.22 9.15
CA MET A 207 -2.07 3.01 10.05
C MET A 207 -3.37 3.32 9.32
N GLN A 208 -4.32 2.39 9.36
CA GLN A 208 -5.62 2.62 8.76
C GLN A 208 -6.49 3.46 9.70
N LEU A 209 -6.75 4.70 9.32
CA LEU A 209 -7.59 5.63 10.06
C LEU A 209 -8.83 5.99 9.26
N LEU A 210 -10.00 5.92 9.91
CA LEU A 210 -11.20 6.55 9.39
C LEU A 210 -11.18 8.03 9.77
N MET A 211 -10.73 8.89 8.87
CA MET A 211 -10.93 10.33 9.03
C MET A 211 -12.40 10.66 8.79
N LYS A 212 -13.00 11.48 9.65
CA LYS A 212 -14.43 11.86 9.56
C LYS A 212 -14.79 12.68 8.30
N SER A 213 -13.83 13.04 7.47
CA SER A 213 -14.12 13.68 6.20
C SER A 213 -14.59 12.62 5.20
N LEU A 214 -15.76 12.86 4.62
CA LEU A 214 -16.53 12.00 3.72
C LEU A 214 -15.81 11.52 2.44
N ILE A 215 -14.50 11.72 2.28
CA ILE A 215 -13.83 11.62 0.97
C ILE A 215 -12.55 10.79 0.99
N CYS A 216 -11.99 10.46 2.15
CA CYS A 216 -10.71 9.75 2.18
C CYS A 216 -10.65 8.71 3.28
N ARG A 217 -10.60 7.44 2.87
CA ARG A 217 -9.91 6.42 3.68
C ARG A 217 -8.43 6.68 3.45
N LEU A 218 -7.72 7.13 4.46
CA LEU A 218 -6.29 7.39 4.39
C LEU A 218 -5.59 6.38 5.29
N CYS A 219 -4.72 5.57 4.72
CA CYS A 219 -3.72 4.86 5.49
C CYS A 219 -2.57 5.83 5.78
N LEU A 220 -2.24 6.00 7.04
CA LEU A 220 -1.28 6.99 7.50
C LEU A 220 -0.09 6.34 8.16
N THR A 221 1.09 6.86 7.90
CA THR A 221 2.30 6.44 8.59
C THR A 221 2.81 7.53 9.51
N ALA A 222 3.13 7.15 10.73
CA ALA A 222 3.97 7.92 11.61
C ALA A 222 5.28 7.13 11.82
N CYS A 223 6.29 7.34 10.99
CA CYS A 223 7.63 6.86 11.33
C CYS A 223 8.73 7.58 10.54
N GLY A 224 9.75 8.08 11.24
CA GLY A 224 10.94 8.72 10.67
C GLY A 224 11.87 7.79 9.88
N THR A 225 11.46 6.56 9.59
CA THR A 225 12.26 5.57 8.86
C THR A 225 12.13 5.65 7.34
N PHE A 226 11.13 6.36 6.81
CA PHE A 226 10.97 6.55 5.36
C PHE A 226 12.13 7.33 4.72
N GLN A 227 12.89 8.08 5.51
CA GLN A 227 14.12 8.76 5.05
C GLN A 227 15.23 7.81 4.58
N ARG A 228 15.16 6.51 4.91
CA ARG A 228 16.21 5.53 4.57
C ARG A 228 16.03 4.86 3.21
N LEU A 229 14.90 5.04 2.54
CA LEU A 229 14.68 4.50 1.19
C LEU A 229 15.20 5.42 0.07
N MET A 230 15.52 6.68 0.41
CA MET A 230 16.06 7.62 -0.57
C MET A 230 17.59 7.52 -0.52
N PRO A 231 18.28 7.24 -1.64
CA PRO A 231 19.73 7.40 -1.70
C PRO A 231 20.07 8.87 -1.42
N ALA A 232 21.13 9.07 -0.66
CA ALA A 232 21.68 10.38 -0.37
C ALA A 232 22.17 11.07 -1.67
#